data_f5a82ce08258f970fde39bbf0baf0804
#
_entry.id   f5a82ce08258f970fde39bbf0baf0804
#
_cell.length_a   1.000
_cell.length_b   1.000
_cell.length_c   1.000
_cell.angle_alpha   90.00
_cell.angle_beta   90.00
_cell.angle_gamma   90.00
#
_symmetry.space_group_name_H-M   'P 1'
#
loop_
_entity.id
_entity.type
_entity.pdbx_description
1 polymer ?
#
loop_
_entity_poly.entity_id
_entity_poly.type
_entity_poly.pdbx_seq_one_letter_code
_entity_poly.pdbx_strand_id
1 'polypeptide(L)'
;MYETINEVYKLLLPIYEKNRMFEQLSTAHYDLHKDFNSVHQVMASGKRLLGTYFRVAFFGSQFKTLNGAEFVYKEKPATPLSEVSNRFEAFYSAKFGAESVKLIHDSGAVDVAKLNQHMVRMT
;
A
#
# COMPACT_ATOMS: atom_id res chain seq x y z
N MET A 1 -1.85 5.52 11.05
CA MET A 1 -1.41 5.05 12.41
C MET A 1 -1.95 5.95 13.52
N TYR A 2 -1.82 7.27 13.46
CA TYR A 2 -2.31 8.19 14.50
C TYR A 2 -3.84 8.14 14.70
N GLU A 3 -4.60 7.99 13.63
CA GLU A 3 -6.05 7.88 13.68
C GLU A 3 -6.51 6.60 14.39
N THR A 4 -5.78 5.50 14.22
CA THR A 4 -6.06 4.23 14.90
C THR A 4 -5.84 4.33 16.41
N ILE A 5 -4.81 5.06 16.83
CA ILE A 5 -4.54 5.32 18.25
C ILE A 5 -5.71 6.06 18.89
N ASN A 6 -6.27 7.05 18.21
CA ASN A 6 -7.44 7.77 18.69
C ASN A 6 -8.66 6.84 18.92
N GLU A 7 -8.90 5.90 18.01
CA GLU A 7 -10.00 4.94 18.18
C GLU A 7 -9.80 4.02 19.40
N VAL A 8 -8.56 3.60 19.68
CA VAL A 8 -8.23 2.82 20.88
C VAL A 8 -8.47 3.65 22.15
N TYR A 9 -8.02 4.91 22.18
CA TYR A 9 -8.22 5.78 23.33
C TYR A 9 -9.69 6.14 23.59
N LYS A 10 -10.53 6.21 22.58
CA LYS A 10 -11.98 6.36 22.76
C LYS A 10 -12.60 5.26 23.62
N LEU A 11 -12.01 4.07 23.61
CA LEU A 11 -12.43 2.95 24.46
C LEU A 11 -11.83 3.03 25.86
N LEU A 12 -10.60 3.52 26.00
CA LEU A 12 -9.86 3.55 27.27
C LEU A 12 -10.21 4.76 28.14
N LEU A 13 -10.40 5.93 27.56
CA LEU A 13 -10.66 7.17 28.31
C LEU A 13 -11.87 7.07 29.25
N PRO A 14 -13.04 6.54 28.81
CA PRO A 14 -14.19 6.37 29.71
C PRO A 14 -13.91 5.41 30.87
N ILE A 15 -13.08 4.37 30.64
CA ILE A 15 -12.70 3.40 31.68
C ILE A 15 -11.83 4.07 32.74
N TYR A 16 -10.81 4.84 32.30
CA TYR A 16 -9.94 5.58 33.21
C TYR A 16 -10.71 6.61 34.04
N GLU A 17 -11.61 7.34 33.40
CA GLU A 17 -12.46 8.34 34.06
C GLU A 17 -13.38 7.70 35.09
N LYS A 18 -14.09 6.62 34.74
CA LYS A 18 -14.99 5.89 35.63
C LYS A 18 -14.28 5.32 36.85
N ASN A 19 -13.06 4.80 36.66
CA ASN A 19 -12.24 4.21 37.71
C ASN A 19 -11.38 5.23 38.47
N ARG A 20 -11.52 6.51 38.16
CA ARG A 20 -10.72 7.61 38.73
C ARG A 20 -9.20 7.42 38.59
N MET A 21 -8.79 6.82 37.51
CA MET A 21 -7.38 6.63 37.16
C MET A 21 -6.82 7.89 36.51
N PHE A 22 -6.67 8.95 37.29
CA PHE A 22 -6.39 10.28 36.76
C PHE A 22 -4.97 10.43 36.18
N GLU A 23 -4.00 9.69 36.70
CA GLU A 23 -2.65 9.67 36.15
C GLU A 23 -2.64 9.08 34.73
N GLN A 24 -3.28 7.93 34.54
CA GLN A 24 -3.43 7.28 33.24
C GLN A 24 -4.26 8.13 32.29
N LEU A 25 -5.31 8.76 32.78
CA LEU A 25 -6.15 9.66 32.01
C LEU A 25 -5.35 10.88 31.51
N SER A 26 -4.55 11.48 32.39
CA SER A 26 -3.67 12.60 32.03
C SER A 26 -2.64 12.21 30.99
N THR A 27 -1.98 11.07 31.16
CA THR A 27 -1.01 10.54 30.20
C THR A 27 -1.66 10.25 28.85
N ALA A 28 -2.84 9.64 28.83
CA ALA A 28 -3.59 9.35 27.62
C ALA A 28 -3.95 10.62 26.83
N HIS A 29 -4.42 11.66 27.50
CA HIS A 29 -4.71 12.95 26.86
C HIS A 29 -3.44 13.64 26.33
N TYR A 30 -2.32 13.53 27.03
CA TYR A 30 -1.05 14.04 26.57
C TYR A 30 -0.57 13.32 25.31
N ASP A 31 -0.66 11.99 25.26
CA ASP A 31 -0.29 11.20 24.09
C ASP A 31 -1.19 11.53 22.90
N LEU A 32 -2.49 11.65 23.10
CA LEU A 32 -3.43 12.10 22.06
C LEU A 32 -3.07 13.50 21.54
N HIS A 33 -2.72 14.43 22.42
CA HIS A 33 -2.28 15.75 22.00
C HIS A 33 -1.06 15.68 21.09
N LYS A 34 -0.05 14.90 21.46
CA LYS A 34 1.16 14.71 20.65
C LYS A 34 0.84 14.10 19.29
N ASP A 35 -0.01 13.08 19.27
CA ASP A 35 -0.37 12.37 18.04
C ASP A 35 -1.14 13.28 17.08
N PHE A 36 -2.14 14.02 17.56
CA PHE A 36 -2.88 14.97 16.73
C PHE A 36 -2.02 16.15 16.27
N ASN A 37 -1.09 16.61 17.09
CA ASN A 37 -0.13 17.62 16.68
C ASN A 37 0.78 17.12 15.55
N SER A 38 1.22 15.85 15.61
CA SER A 38 1.98 15.21 14.55
C SER A 38 1.18 15.09 13.25
N VAL A 39 -0.08 14.71 13.32
CA VAL A 39 -1.00 14.69 12.16
C VAL A 39 -1.14 16.09 11.56
N HIS A 40 -1.35 17.11 12.38
CA HIS A 40 -1.46 18.49 11.93
C HIS A 40 -0.21 18.96 11.19
N GLN A 41 0.98 18.69 11.74
CA GLN A 41 2.25 19.04 11.10
C GLN A 41 2.44 18.33 9.75
N VAL A 42 2.11 17.05 9.68
CA VAL A 42 2.21 16.25 8.44
C VAL A 42 1.24 16.77 7.38
N MET A 43 0.01 17.11 7.75
CA MET A 43 -0.97 17.70 6.84
C MET A 43 -0.54 19.08 6.35
N ALA A 44 -0.03 19.93 7.23
CA ALA A 44 0.45 21.26 6.89
C ALA A 44 1.67 21.23 5.95
N SER A 45 2.54 20.23 6.12
CA SER A 45 3.72 20.04 5.25
C SER A 45 3.41 19.38 3.91
N GLY A 46 2.22 18.80 3.73
CA GLY A 46 1.84 18.03 2.55
C GLY A 46 2.63 16.74 2.35
N LYS A 47 3.43 16.33 3.33
CA LYS A 47 4.35 15.18 3.26
C LYS A 47 3.81 13.91 3.91
N ARG A 48 2.51 13.71 3.91
CA ARG A 48 1.92 12.48 4.44
C ARG A 48 2.14 11.31 3.48
N LEU A 49 3.25 10.62 3.62
CA LEU A 49 3.57 9.42 2.85
C LEU A 49 3.02 8.18 3.58
N LEU A 50 1.80 7.77 3.23
CA LEU A 50 1.18 6.53 3.72
C LEU A 50 1.72 5.29 3.01
N GLY A 51 2.29 5.47 1.84
CA GLY A 51 2.82 4.42 0.97
C GLY A 51 2.92 4.91 -0.46
N THR A 52 3.55 4.10 -1.29
CA THR A 52 3.55 4.26 -2.74
C THR A 52 2.61 3.21 -3.32
N TYR A 53 1.76 3.61 -4.25
CA TYR A 53 0.75 2.74 -4.83
C TYR A 53 1.07 2.50 -6.30
N PHE A 54 1.03 1.24 -6.71
CA PHE A 54 1.25 0.82 -8.09
C PHE A 54 0.04 0.06 -8.59
N ARG A 55 -0.37 0.39 -9.79
CA ARG A 55 -1.41 -0.33 -10.51
C ARG A 55 -0.76 -1.43 -11.34
N VAL A 56 -1.15 -2.68 -11.11
CA VAL A 56 -0.57 -3.86 -11.76
C VAL A 56 -1.67 -4.64 -12.45
N ALA A 57 -1.51 -4.87 -13.75
CA ALA A 57 -2.42 -5.68 -14.54
C ALA A 57 -1.68 -6.86 -15.15
N PHE A 58 -2.34 -8.00 -15.20
CA PHE A 58 -1.81 -9.25 -15.70
C PHE A 58 -2.50 -9.66 -17.00
N PHE A 59 -1.71 -10.05 -18.00
CA PHE A 59 -2.22 -10.50 -19.30
C PHE A 59 -1.51 -11.78 -19.71
N GLY A 60 -2.28 -12.77 -20.08
CA GLY A 60 -1.78 -14.05 -20.56
C GLY A 60 -2.48 -15.26 -19.91
N SER A 61 -2.61 -16.35 -20.65
CA SER A 61 -3.36 -17.53 -20.22
C SER A 61 -2.77 -18.23 -18.99
N GLN A 62 -1.47 -18.15 -18.78
CA GLN A 62 -0.80 -18.77 -17.62
C GLN A 62 -1.16 -18.06 -16.30
N PHE A 63 -1.62 -16.84 -16.34
CA PHE A 63 -2.13 -16.14 -15.16
C PHE A 63 -3.51 -16.63 -14.70
N LYS A 64 -4.17 -17.51 -15.48
CA LYS A 64 -5.48 -18.11 -15.14
C LYS A 64 -6.50 -17.04 -14.76
N THR A 65 -6.97 -17.08 -13.52
CA THR A 65 -7.97 -16.15 -12.99
C THR A 65 -7.47 -14.69 -12.91
N LEU A 66 -6.16 -14.45 -12.92
CA LEU A 66 -5.58 -13.12 -12.94
C LEU A 66 -5.50 -12.52 -14.34
N ASN A 67 -5.70 -13.32 -15.39
CA ASN A 67 -5.64 -12.84 -16.77
C ASN A 67 -6.69 -11.74 -17.01
N GLY A 68 -6.23 -10.55 -17.41
CA GLY A 68 -7.07 -9.37 -17.60
C GLY A 68 -7.46 -8.64 -16.30
N ALA A 69 -7.04 -9.13 -15.13
CA ALA A 69 -7.30 -8.48 -13.86
C ALA A 69 -6.28 -7.39 -13.56
N GLU A 70 -6.74 -6.33 -12.89
CA GLU A 70 -5.92 -5.21 -12.47
C GLU A 70 -6.06 -5.03 -10.95
N PHE A 71 -4.92 -4.80 -10.27
CA PHE A 71 -4.84 -4.64 -8.83
C PHE A 71 -4.04 -3.40 -8.46
N VAL A 72 -4.31 -2.87 -7.28
CA VAL A 72 -3.52 -1.80 -6.68
C VAL A 72 -2.66 -2.39 -5.57
N TYR A 73 -1.35 -2.31 -5.75
CA TYR A 73 -0.36 -2.75 -4.76
C TYR A 73 0.15 -1.56 -3.95
N LYS A 74 0.14 -1.72 -2.64
CA LYS A 74 0.72 -0.75 -1.72
C LYS A 74 2.10 -1.21 -1.30
N GLU A 75 3.09 -0.36 -1.52
CA GLU A 75 4.47 -0.55 -1.10
C GLU A 75 4.86 0.46 0.00
N LYS A 76 6.03 0.27 0.58
CA LYS A 76 6.60 1.23 1.54
C LYS A 76 6.72 2.63 0.91
N PRO A 77 6.63 3.71 1.70
CA PRO A 77 6.82 5.06 1.20
C PRO A 77 8.13 5.21 0.42
N ALA A 78 8.08 5.93 -0.69
CA ALA A 78 9.22 6.20 -1.58
C ALA A 78 9.85 4.96 -2.25
N THR A 79 9.14 3.82 -2.32
CA THR A 79 9.59 2.67 -3.11
C THR A 79 9.57 3.01 -4.60
N PRO A 80 10.69 2.92 -5.32
CA PRO A 80 10.73 3.25 -6.75
C PRO A 80 10.06 2.16 -7.59
N LEU A 81 9.48 2.55 -8.73
CA LEU A 81 8.85 1.63 -9.68
C LEU A 81 9.81 0.53 -10.14
N SER A 82 11.10 0.87 -10.34
CA SER A 82 12.14 -0.08 -10.76
C SER A 82 12.34 -1.23 -9.77
N GLU A 83 12.29 -0.96 -8.47
CA GLU A 83 12.42 -2.01 -7.45
C GLU A 83 11.24 -2.98 -7.51
N VAL A 84 10.03 -2.46 -7.59
CA VAL A 84 8.81 -3.28 -7.70
C VAL A 84 8.81 -4.07 -9.00
N SER A 85 9.20 -3.45 -10.11
CA SER A 85 9.32 -4.08 -11.42
C SER A 85 10.29 -5.26 -11.41
N ASN A 86 11.49 -5.06 -10.88
CA ASN A 86 12.50 -6.10 -10.79
C ASN A 86 12.03 -7.29 -9.92
N ARG A 87 11.32 -7.02 -8.85
CA ARG A 87 10.77 -8.06 -7.98
C ARG A 87 9.69 -8.88 -8.69
N PHE A 88 8.78 -8.24 -9.42
CA PHE A 88 7.76 -8.92 -10.21
C PHE A 88 8.37 -9.71 -11.37
N GLU A 89 9.32 -9.12 -12.08
CA GLU A 89 10.03 -9.79 -13.17
C GLU A 89 10.74 -11.05 -12.68
N ALA A 90 11.50 -10.96 -11.59
CA ALA A 90 12.18 -12.10 -10.98
C ALA A 90 11.20 -13.21 -10.57
N PHE A 91 10.10 -12.84 -9.90
CA PHE A 91 9.10 -13.79 -9.43
C PHE A 91 8.42 -14.53 -10.57
N TYR A 92 7.92 -13.82 -11.59
CA TYR A 92 7.18 -14.44 -12.68
C TYR A 92 8.09 -15.11 -13.69
N SER A 93 9.32 -14.61 -13.91
CA SER A 93 10.32 -15.28 -14.74
C SER A 93 10.75 -16.62 -14.13
N ALA A 94 10.89 -16.69 -12.80
CA ALA A 94 11.15 -17.95 -12.13
C ALA A 94 9.98 -18.94 -12.25
N LYS A 95 8.75 -18.43 -12.31
CA LYS A 95 7.53 -19.26 -12.38
C LYS A 95 7.20 -19.73 -13.79
N PHE A 96 7.39 -18.90 -14.81
CA PHE A 96 6.94 -19.14 -16.20
C PHE A 96 8.07 -19.23 -17.21
N GLY A 97 9.30 -18.91 -16.82
CA GLY A 97 10.47 -18.78 -17.71
C GLY A 97 10.75 -17.32 -18.10
N ALA A 98 12.02 -16.96 -18.13
CA ALA A 98 12.46 -15.57 -18.34
C ALA A 98 12.02 -15.00 -19.70
N GLU A 99 11.97 -15.83 -20.75
CA GLU A 99 11.58 -15.41 -22.09
C GLU A 99 10.06 -15.34 -22.27
N SER A 100 9.30 -15.88 -21.32
CA SER A 100 7.84 -15.98 -21.40
C SER A 100 7.12 -14.78 -20.76
N VAL A 101 7.84 -13.93 -20.03
CA VAL A 101 7.26 -12.81 -19.28
C VAL A 101 7.88 -11.48 -19.76
N LYS A 102 7.01 -10.51 -20.02
CA LYS A 102 7.40 -9.15 -20.38
C LYS A 102 6.74 -8.15 -19.43
N LEU A 103 7.55 -7.26 -18.87
CA LEU A 103 7.06 -6.10 -18.14
C LEU A 103 6.83 -4.92 -19.08
N ILE A 104 5.71 -4.23 -18.89
CA ILE A 104 5.39 -2.99 -19.59
C ILE A 104 5.00 -1.89 -18.60
N HIS A 105 5.45 -0.67 -18.88
CA HIS A 105 5.15 0.52 -18.09
C HIS A 105 4.22 1.49 -18.81
N ASP A 106 3.66 1.07 -19.94
CA ASP A 106 2.73 1.85 -20.74
C ASP A 106 1.29 1.62 -20.23
N SER A 107 0.51 2.69 -20.21
CA SER A 107 -0.93 2.68 -19.89
C SER A 107 -1.81 2.40 -21.11
N GLY A 108 -1.23 2.14 -22.27
CA GLY A 108 -1.96 1.81 -23.50
C GLY A 108 -2.81 0.55 -23.42
N ALA A 109 -3.77 0.43 -24.31
CA ALA A 109 -4.58 -0.78 -24.41
C ALA A 109 -3.74 -1.99 -24.83
N VAL A 110 -3.91 -3.11 -24.13
CA VAL A 110 -3.24 -4.38 -24.44
C VAL A 110 -4.21 -5.29 -25.17
N ASP A 111 -3.87 -5.69 -26.40
CA ASP A 111 -4.64 -6.67 -27.15
C ASP A 111 -4.25 -8.09 -26.71
N VAL A 112 -5.04 -8.65 -25.83
CA VAL A 112 -4.79 -9.98 -25.24
C VAL A 112 -4.79 -11.09 -26.30
N ALA A 113 -5.52 -10.91 -27.40
CA ALA A 113 -5.60 -11.91 -28.47
C ALA A 113 -4.31 -12.03 -29.30
N LYS A 114 -3.47 -11.01 -29.28
CA LYS A 114 -2.18 -10.94 -30.04
C LYS A 114 -0.95 -11.17 -29.18
N LEU A 115 -1.12 -11.60 -27.93
CA LEU A 115 0.00 -11.80 -27.03
C LEU A 115 0.80 -13.06 -27.35
N ASN A 116 2.04 -12.89 -27.73
CA ASN A 116 3.01 -14.00 -27.88
C ASN A 116 3.73 -14.31 -26.56
N GLN A 117 3.63 -13.43 -25.57
CA GLN A 117 4.27 -13.54 -24.25
C GLN A 117 3.28 -13.12 -23.17
N HIS A 118 3.49 -13.59 -21.94
CA HIS A 118 2.73 -13.12 -20.78
C HIS A 118 3.22 -11.73 -20.39
N MET A 119 2.30 -10.79 -20.21
CA MET A 119 2.64 -9.41 -19.92
C MET A 119 2.17 -9.00 -18.52
N VAL A 120 3.03 -8.33 -17.80
CA VAL A 120 2.70 -7.63 -16.56
C VAL A 120 2.84 -6.13 -16.80
N ARG A 121 1.74 -5.41 -16.73
CA ARG A 121 1.74 -3.94 -16.86
C ARG A 121 1.78 -3.31 -15.47
N MET A 122 2.64 -2.33 -15.30
CA MET A 122 2.86 -1.63 -14.05
C MET A 122 2.90 -0.13 -14.27
N THR A 123 2.05 0.62 -13.56
CA THR A 123 1.98 2.09 -13.63
C THR A 123 1.79 2.73 -12.26
#